data_809ad0ff87da5ec2af8bd9660dea2c0f
#
_entry.id   809ad0ff87da5ec2af8bd9660dea2c0f
#
_cell.length_a   1.000
_cell.length_b   1.000
_cell.length_c   1.000
_cell.angle_alpha   90.00
_cell.angle_beta   90.00
_cell.angle_gamma   90.00
#
_symmetry.space_group_name_H-M   'P 1'
#
loop_
_entity.id
_entity.type
_entity.pdbx_description
1 polymer ?
#
loop_
_entity_poly.entity_id
_entity_poly.type
_entity_poly.pdbx_seq_one_letter_code
_entity_poly.pdbx_strand_id
1 'polypeptide(L)'
;MKHAPPAPPELGVLDGLAYALFLPDGEPSAGVVICHGAGSAKESHFDFARGCRADGLAALAFDARGHGRSEGAFGASAFDDVLRMVELMGRYAPRVALRGSSMGGFCAIHAAALDPDVASVVAICPAPEDVLLRGLRSDELRDFEVDREALEPLLESSSVYDAVAGLGPTTALLLLHAEGDEQISYTVSQELFAAAHEPKRLLLLPGGHHRSLQHDLELQAVSRRFIADFAGARKRP
;
A
#
# COMPACT_ATOMS: atom_id res chain seq x y z
N MET A 1 -33.83 12.57 -2.38
CA MET A 1 -33.20 12.32 -3.68
C MET A 1 -32.50 10.99 -3.61
N LYS A 2 -32.81 10.03 -4.49
CA LYS A 2 -32.01 8.79 -4.58
C LYS A 2 -30.70 9.16 -5.26
N HIS A 3 -29.58 9.14 -4.52
CA HIS A 3 -28.27 9.30 -5.14
C HIS A 3 -28.04 8.15 -6.13
N ALA A 4 -27.59 8.48 -7.34
CA ALA A 4 -27.15 7.45 -8.28
C ALA A 4 -26.03 6.62 -7.62
N PRO A 5 -25.99 5.30 -7.85
CA PRO A 5 -24.89 4.50 -7.35
C PRO A 5 -23.55 5.05 -7.90
N PRO A 6 -22.48 5.01 -7.10
CA PRO A 6 -21.18 5.51 -7.56
C PRO A 6 -20.74 4.73 -8.81
N ALA A 7 -20.16 5.44 -9.79
CA ALA A 7 -19.66 4.81 -11.02
C ALA A 7 -18.70 3.64 -10.69
N PRO A 8 -18.76 2.53 -11.44
CA PRO A 8 -17.82 1.42 -11.26
C PRO A 8 -16.38 1.89 -11.57
N PRO A 9 -15.33 1.17 -11.07
CA PRO A 9 -13.97 1.42 -11.49
C PRO A 9 -13.75 1.01 -12.95
N GLU A 10 -12.74 1.60 -13.58
CA GLU A 10 -12.18 1.10 -14.83
C GLU A 10 -11.28 -0.10 -14.52
N LEU A 11 -11.57 -1.25 -15.12
CA LEU A 11 -10.77 -2.46 -14.95
C LEU A 11 -9.78 -2.59 -16.09
N GLY A 12 -8.54 -2.97 -15.77
CA GLY A 12 -7.50 -3.19 -16.76
C GLY A 12 -6.48 -4.23 -16.32
N VAL A 13 -5.58 -4.55 -17.25
CA VAL A 13 -4.41 -5.40 -17.03
C VAL A 13 -3.21 -4.70 -17.65
N LEU A 14 -2.11 -4.62 -16.90
CA LEU A 14 -0.82 -4.13 -17.38
C LEU A 14 0.27 -5.13 -16.99
N ASP A 15 0.99 -5.66 -17.95
CA ASP A 15 2.06 -6.66 -17.75
C ASP A 15 1.64 -7.86 -16.89
N GLY A 16 0.39 -8.32 -17.08
CA GLY A 16 -0.21 -9.42 -16.31
C GLY A 16 -0.77 -9.01 -14.94
N LEU A 17 -0.65 -7.73 -14.54
CA LEU A 17 -1.19 -7.22 -13.29
C LEU A 17 -2.60 -6.66 -13.49
N ALA A 18 -3.58 -7.28 -12.86
CA ALA A 18 -4.98 -6.87 -12.92
C ALA A 18 -5.24 -5.72 -11.94
N TYR A 19 -5.80 -4.62 -12.43
CA TYR A 19 -6.07 -3.44 -11.61
C TYR A 19 -7.48 -2.91 -11.78
N ALA A 20 -7.88 -2.08 -10.84
CA ALA A 20 -9.09 -1.28 -10.84
C ALA A 20 -8.74 0.18 -10.58
N LEU A 21 -9.09 1.07 -11.52
CA LEU A 21 -8.80 2.49 -11.47
C LEU A 21 -10.07 3.28 -11.16
N PHE A 22 -9.97 4.16 -10.16
CA PHE A 22 -11.04 5.04 -9.70
C PHE A 22 -10.62 6.49 -9.94
N LEU A 23 -11.21 7.14 -10.92
CA LEU A 23 -10.92 8.54 -11.25
C LEU A 23 -12.00 9.46 -10.71
N PRO A 24 -11.67 10.61 -10.12
CA PRO A 24 -12.62 11.63 -9.71
C PRO A 24 -13.24 12.35 -10.92
N ASP A 25 -14.31 13.12 -10.68
CA ASP A 25 -14.91 13.98 -11.67
C ASP A 25 -14.06 15.23 -11.91
N GLY A 26 -12.99 15.14 -12.64
CA GLY A 26 -12.04 16.23 -12.91
C GLY A 26 -10.60 15.80 -12.76
N GLU A 27 -9.66 16.76 -12.80
CA GLU A 27 -8.24 16.45 -12.67
C GLU A 27 -7.92 16.03 -11.22
N PRO A 28 -7.32 14.85 -11.02
CA PRO A 28 -6.92 14.39 -9.70
C PRO A 28 -5.86 15.31 -9.08
N SER A 29 -6.03 15.63 -7.80
CA SER A 29 -5.01 16.40 -7.06
C SER A 29 -3.76 15.56 -6.75
N ALA A 30 -3.91 14.24 -6.61
CA ALA A 30 -2.87 13.24 -6.45
C ALA A 30 -3.41 11.85 -6.83
N GLY A 31 -2.50 10.88 -6.99
CA GLY A 31 -2.83 9.47 -7.17
C GLY A 31 -2.41 8.62 -5.98
N VAL A 32 -3.08 7.49 -5.75
CA VAL A 32 -2.66 6.50 -4.78
C VAL A 32 -2.71 5.10 -5.39
N VAL A 33 -1.60 4.36 -5.26
CA VAL A 33 -1.55 2.93 -5.56
C VAL A 33 -1.77 2.16 -4.26
N ILE A 34 -2.65 1.17 -4.30
CA ILE A 34 -3.09 0.40 -3.14
C ILE A 34 -2.60 -1.04 -3.27
N CYS A 35 -1.77 -1.45 -2.31
CA CYS A 35 -1.15 -2.78 -2.20
C CYS A 35 -1.86 -3.58 -1.10
N HIS A 36 -2.54 -4.66 -1.46
CA HIS A 36 -3.24 -5.52 -0.52
C HIS A 36 -2.29 -6.45 0.26
N GLY A 37 -2.74 -7.01 1.38
CA GLY A 37 -2.02 -8.01 2.15
C GLY A 37 -2.08 -9.42 1.55
N ALA A 38 -1.28 -10.35 2.10
CA ALA A 38 -1.26 -11.75 1.69
C ALA A 38 -2.66 -12.39 1.74
N GLY A 39 -2.98 -13.21 0.73
CA GLY A 39 -4.26 -13.90 0.60
C GLY A 39 -5.47 -12.97 0.40
N SER A 40 -5.26 -11.70 0.03
CA SER A 40 -6.30 -10.71 -0.25
C SER A 40 -6.38 -10.43 -1.75
N ALA A 41 -7.19 -9.45 -2.15
CA ALA A 41 -7.32 -8.99 -3.52
C ALA A 41 -7.68 -7.50 -3.55
N LYS A 42 -7.54 -6.86 -4.73
CA LYS A 42 -7.85 -5.44 -4.94
C LYS A 42 -9.25 -5.03 -4.51
N GLU A 43 -10.23 -5.95 -4.63
CA GLU A 43 -11.63 -5.70 -4.29
C GLU A 43 -11.82 -5.35 -2.82
N SER A 44 -10.98 -5.88 -1.92
CA SER A 44 -11.03 -5.60 -0.47
C SER A 44 -10.72 -4.14 -0.13
N HIS A 45 -10.15 -3.38 -1.07
CA HIS A 45 -9.79 -1.98 -0.90
C HIS A 45 -10.65 -1.00 -1.69
N PHE A 46 -11.72 -1.47 -2.34
CA PHE A 46 -12.58 -0.62 -3.16
C PHE A 46 -13.29 0.48 -2.36
N ASP A 47 -13.59 0.25 -1.09
CA ASP A 47 -14.22 1.28 -0.25
C ASP A 47 -13.25 2.44 -0.02
N PHE A 48 -11.98 2.15 0.28
CA PHE A 48 -10.96 3.18 0.37
C PHE A 48 -10.76 3.91 -0.97
N ALA A 49 -10.70 3.18 -2.08
CA ALA A 49 -10.53 3.77 -3.41
C ALA A 49 -11.73 4.66 -3.81
N ARG A 50 -12.96 4.27 -3.46
CA ARG A 50 -14.15 5.13 -3.64
C ARG A 50 -14.06 6.40 -2.78
N GLY A 51 -13.57 6.29 -1.55
CA GLY A 51 -13.30 7.43 -0.68
C GLY A 51 -12.26 8.37 -1.28
N CYS A 52 -11.17 7.86 -1.83
CA CYS A 52 -10.16 8.65 -2.55
C CYS A 52 -10.81 9.42 -3.71
N ARG A 53 -11.59 8.75 -4.56
CA ARG A 53 -12.29 9.38 -5.67
C ARG A 53 -13.23 10.49 -5.21
N ALA A 54 -13.97 10.28 -4.12
CA ALA A 54 -14.87 11.29 -3.56
C ALA A 54 -14.11 12.51 -3.03
N ASP A 55 -12.88 12.33 -2.56
CA ASP A 55 -12.00 13.40 -2.06
C ASP A 55 -11.14 14.04 -3.17
N GLY A 56 -11.38 13.72 -4.45
CA GLY A 56 -10.64 14.29 -5.60
C GLY A 56 -9.27 13.67 -5.84
N LEU A 57 -9.01 12.46 -5.31
CA LEU A 57 -7.81 11.68 -5.56
C LEU A 57 -8.10 10.58 -6.58
N ALA A 58 -7.16 10.31 -7.49
CA ALA A 58 -7.18 9.07 -8.26
C ALA A 58 -6.71 7.92 -7.37
N ALA A 59 -7.32 6.73 -7.52
CA ALA A 59 -6.90 5.54 -6.80
C ALA A 59 -6.81 4.33 -7.73
N LEU A 60 -5.75 3.55 -7.60
CA LEU A 60 -5.51 2.32 -8.31
C LEU A 60 -5.29 1.20 -7.30
N ALA A 61 -6.19 0.24 -7.25
CA ALA A 61 -6.01 -1.00 -6.51
C ALA A 61 -5.65 -2.12 -7.50
N PHE A 62 -4.62 -2.90 -7.23
CA PHE A 62 -4.22 -3.99 -8.10
C PHE A 62 -4.07 -5.30 -7.32
N ASP A 63 -4.17 -6.41 -8.01
CA ASP A 63 -3.83 -7.72 -7.46
C ASP A 63 -2.32 -7.93 -7.63
N ALA A 64 -1.62 -8.22 -6.55
CA ALA A 64 -0.25 -8.70 -6.63
C ALA A 64 -0.20 -10.04 -7.39
N ARG A 65 0.93 -10.39 -8.01
CA ARG A 65 1.06 -11.71 -8.65
C ARG A 65 0.71 -12.82 -7.67
N GLY A 66 0.19 -13.91 -8.18
CA GLY A 66 -0.33 -15.02 -7.40
C GLY A 66 -1.69 -14.78 -6.76
N HIS A 67 -2.23 -13.55 -6.82
CA HIS A 67 -3.50 -13.18 -6.21
C HIS A 67 -4.54 -12.75 -7.25
N GLY A 68 -5.79 -12.89 -6.89
CA GLY A 68 -6.92 -12.36 -7.64
C GLY A 68 -6.93 -12.75 -9.11
N ARG A 69 -6.78 -11.76 -9.99
CA ARG A 69 -6.76 -11.94 -11.45
C ARG A 69 -5.41 -11.63 -12.10
N SER A 70 -4.37 -11.37 -11.31
CA SER A 70 -3.03 -11.15 -11.83
C SER A 70 -2.38 -12.48 -12.21
N GLU A 71 -1.57 -12.43 -13.25
CA GLU A 71 -0.84 -13.58 -13.78
C GLU A 71 0.49 -13.78 -13.03
N GLY A 72 0.97 -15.02 -13.03
CA GLY A 72 2.25 -15.42 -12.42
C GLY A 72 2.19 -15.49 -10.89
N ALA A 73 3.26 -16.01 -10.29
CA ALA A 73 3.39 -16.21 -8.86
C ALA A 73 4.01 -14.98 -8.17
N PHE A 74 3.67 -14.75 -6.91
CA PHE A 74 4.32 -13.74 -6.08
C PHE A 74 5.78 -14.14 -5.80
N GLY A 75 6.73 -13.26 -6.12
CA GLY A 75 8.14 -13.59 -6.07
C GLY A 75 9.05 -12.36 -6.18
N ALA A 76 10.18 -12.50 -6.88
CA ALA A 76 11.23 -11.47 -6.97
C ALA A 76 10.78 -10.12 -7.55
N SER A 77 9.71 -10.09 -8.37
CA SER A 77 9.21 -8.86 -8.99
C SER A 77 8.29 -8.03 -8.07
N ALA A 78 8.11 -8.42 -6.80
CA ALA A 78 7.12 -7.82 -5.93
C ALA A 78 7.23 -6.28 -5.81
N PHE A 79 8.45 -5.73 -5.78
CA PHE A 79 8.67 -4.29 -5.70
C PHE A 79 8.52 -3.63 -7.08
N ASP A 80 9.02 -4.26 -8.13
CA ASP A 80 8.91 -3.78 -9.51
C ASP A 80 7.45 -3.71 -9.96
N ASP A 81 6.62 -4.66 -9.54
CA ASP A 81 5.20 -4.65 -9.84
C ASP A 81 4.49 -3.45 -9.20
N VAL A 82 4.86 -3.05 -7.98
CA VAL A 82 4.36 -1.80 -7.37
C VAL A 82 4.83 -0.58 -8.16
N LEU A 83 6.11 -0.52 -8.55
CA LEU A 83 6.67 0.58 -9.35
C LEU A 83 5.99 0.71 -10.72
N ARG A 84 5.61 -0.40 -11.37
CA ARG A 84 4.80 -0.39 -12.61
C ARG A 84 3.44 0.25 -12.39
N MET A 85 2.80 -0.02 -11.25
CA MET A 85 1.53 0.61 -10.92
C MET A 85 1.69 2.09 -10.55
N VAL A 86 2.83 2.48 -9.96
CA VAL A 86 3.19 3.90 -9.74
C VAL A 86 3.34 4.61 -11.08
N GLU A 87 4.09 4.04 -12.02
CA GLU A 87 4.24 4.60 -13.38
C GLU A 87 2.88 4.74 -14.09
N LEU A 88 2.02 3.72 -14.01
CA LEU A 88 0.68 3.79 -14.57
C LEU A 88 -0.14 4.91 -13.94
N MET A 89 -0.13 5.04 -12.60
CA MET A 89 -0.84 6.10 -11.88
C MET A 89 -0.31 7.49 -12.23
N GLY A 90 0.99 7.63 -12.49
CA GLY A 90 1.63 8.88 -12.92
C GLY A 90 1.10 9.44 -14.25
N ARG A 91 0.39 8.63 -15.04
CA ARG A 91 -0.31 9.10 -16.28
C ARG A 91 -1.61 9.82 -15.97
N TYR A 92 -2.15 9.66 -14.76
CA TYR A 92 -3.43 10.21 -14.33
C TYR A 92 -3.31 11.29 -13.26
N ALA A 93 -2.22 11.30 -12.51
CA ALA A 93 -2.04 12.20 -11.38
C ALA A 93 -0.62 12.77 -11.30
N PRO A 94 -0.46 14.04 -10.86
CA PRO A 94 0.83 14.75 -10.87
C PRO A 94 1.84 14.20 -9.85
N ARG A 95 1.38 13.56 -8.80
CA ARG A 95 2.20 12.91 -7.76
C ARG A 95 1.50 11.66 -7.26
N VAL A 96 2.28 10.66 -6.90
CA VAL A 96 1.76 9.35 -6.49
C VAL A 96 2.14 9.06 -5.05
N ALA A 97 1.17 8.53 -4.30
CA ALA A 97 1.34 7.96 -2.98
C ALA A 97 1.14 6.44 -3.03
N LEU A 98 1.69 5.73 -2.05
CA LEU A 98 1.44 4.31 -1.83
C LEU A 98 0.62 4.10 -0.56
N ARG A 99 -0.27 3.11 -0.57
CA ARG A 99 -0.96 2.61 0.62
C ARG A 99 -0.91 1.10 0.63
N GLY A 100 -0.34 0.52 1.67
CA GLY A 100 -0.24 -0.93 1.78
C GLY A 100 -0.59 -1.46 3.16
N SER A 101 -1.11 -2.69 3.24
CA SER A 101 -1.37 -3.38 4.51
C SER A 101 -0.60 -4.69 4.57
N SER A 102 0.01 -5.01 5.73
CA SER A 102 0.75 -6.25 5.95
C SER A 102 1.85 -6.45 4.88
N MET A 103 1.83 -7.54 4.11
CA MET A 103 2.68 -7.79 2.95
C MET A 103 2.66 -6.60 1.95
N GLY A 104 1.49 -6.01 1.69
CA GLY A 104 1.39 -4.84 0.83
C GLY A 104 2.06 -3.59 1.42
N GLY A 105 2.11 -3.48 2.75
CA GLY A 105 2.86 -2.43 3.46
C GLY A 105 4.37 -2.61 3.30
N PHE A 106 4.87 -3.84 3.39
CA PHE A 106 6.25 -4.20 3.07
C PHE A 106 6.62 -3.81 1.64
N CYS A 107 5.82 -4.23 0.65
CA CYS A 107 6.07 -3.90 -0.76
C CYS A 107 6.02 -2.39 -1.02
N ALA A 108 5.06 -1.67 -0.42
CA ALA A 108 4.92 -0.22 -0.58
C ALA A 108 6.13 0.56 -0.02
N ILE A 109 6.65 0.16 1.14
CA ILE A 109 7.83 0.80 1.75
C ILE A 109 9.06 0.56 0.86
N HIS A 110 9.31 -0.68 0.43
CA HIS A 110 10.45 -0.99 -0.44
C HIS A 110 10.36 -0.29 -1.80
N ALA A 111 9.19 -0.27 -2.44
CA ALA A 111 9.01 0.43 -3.70
C ALA A 111 9.25 1.94 -3.55
N ALA A 112 8.78 2.55 -2.46
CA ALA A 112 9.04 3.97 -2.19
C ALA A 112 10.52 4.29 -1.90
N ALA A 113 11.27 3.35 -1.33
CA ALA A 113 12.71 3.51 -1.13
C ALA A 113 13.50 3.42 -2.46
N LEU A 114 12.96 2.72 -3.47
CA LEU A 114 13.53 2.61 -4.81
C LEU A 114 13.14 3.78 -5.74
N ASP A 115 12.04 4.47 -5.44
CA ASP A 115 11.53 5.59 -6.24
C ASP A 115 11.33 6.86 -5.37
N PRO A 116 12.27 7.81 -5.40
CA PRO A 116 12.20 9.03 -4.59
C PRO A 116 11.07 10.01 -5.01
N ASP A 117 10.41 9.77 -6.14
CA ASP A 117 9.27 10.56 -6.62
C ASP A 117 7.94 10.14 -5.94
N VAL A 118 7.94 9.00 -5.23
CA VAL A 118 6.80 8.62 -4.37
C VAL A 118 6.63 9.65 -3.26
N ALA A 119 5.50 10.31 -3.26
CA ALA A 119 5.27 11.48 -2.40
C ALA A 119 4.97 11.11 -0.93
N SER A 120 4.31 9.98 -0.71
CA SER A 120 4.02 9.48 0.63
C SER A 120 3.70 8.00 0.65
N VAL A 121 3.90 7.37 1.81
CA VAL A 121 3.54 5.98 2.10
C VAL A 121 2.61 5.95 3.31
N VAL A 122 1.49 5.25 3.18
CA VAL A 122 0.63 4.85 4.30
C VAL A 122 0.78 3.34 4.47
N ALA A 123 1.45 2.91 5.54
CA ALA A 123 1.66 1.50 5.83
C ALA A 123 0.84 1.09 7.07
N ILE A 124 0.01 0.06 6.90
CA ILE A 124 -0.93 -0.45 7.90
C ILE A 124 -0.45 -1.82 8.35
N CYS A 125 -0.06 -1.95 9.63
CA CYS A 125 0.46 -3.19 10.19
C CYS A 125 1.50 -3.83 9.23
N PRO A 126 2.54 -3.10 8.76
CA PRO A 126 3.45 -3.61 7.73
C PRO A 126 4.19 -4.83 8.23
N ALA A 127 4.25 -5.89 7.41
CA ALA A 127 4.98 -7.10 7.73
C ALA A 127 6.47 -6.88 7.50
N PRO A 128 7.34 -7.18 8.47
CA PRO A 128 8.78 -7.24 8.20
C PRO A 128 9.14 -8.56 7.48
N GLU A 129 10.32 -8.59 6.86
CA GLU A 129 10.81 -9.71 6.07
C GLU A 129 10.86 -11.04 6.86
N ASP A 130 11.20 -11.00 8.14
CA ASP A 130 11.27 -12.21 8.99
C ASP A 130 9.89 -12.86 9.22
N VAL A 131 8.83 -12.04 9.31
CA VAL A 131 7.44 -12.53 9.38
C VAL A 131 7.05 -13.19 8.06
N LEU A 132 7.36 -12.56 6.93
CA LEU A 132 7.08 -13.12 5.60
C LEU A 132 7.89 -14.40 5.34
N LEU A 133 9.17 -14.43 5.70
CA LEU A 133 10.04 -15.63 5.63
C LEU A 133 9.49 -16.78 6.47
N ARG A 134 9.05 -16.49 7.69
CA ARG A 134 8.45 -17.49 8.57
C ARG A 134 7.16 -18.04 7.95
N GLY A 135 6.28 -17.16 7.45
CA GLY A 135 5.06 -17.57 6.75
C GLY A 135 5.33 -18.39 5.50
N LEU A 136 6.37 -18.03 4.73
CA LEU A 136 6.82 -18.79 3.56
C LEU A 136 7.29 -20.21 3.95
N ARG A 137 8.11 -20.32 5.00
CA ARG A 137 8.71 -21.59 5.46
C ARG A 137 7.72 -22.49 6.18
N SER A 138 6.72 -21.92 6.87
CA SER A 138 5.65 -22.67 7.57
C SER A 138 4.44 -23.00 6.70
N ASP A 139 4.46 -22.66 5.41
CA ASP A 139 3.35 -22.85 4.46
C ASP A 139 2.08 -22.04 4.79
N GLU A 140 2.21 -20.97 5.56
CA GLU A 140 1.09 -20.05 5.85
C GLU A 140 0.71 -19.20 4.63
N LEU A 141 1.61 -19.04 3.64
CA LEU A 141 1.37 -18.33 2.38
C LEU A 141 0.76 -19.22 1.28
N ARG A 142 0.04 -20.26 1.62
CA ARG A 142 -0.53 -21.26 0.69
C ARG A 142 -1.82 -20.81 -0.02
N ASP A 143 -2.45 -19.73 0.44
CA ASP A 143 -3.75 -19.30 -0.09
C ASP A 143 -3.62 -18.53 -1.42
N PHE A 144 -2.39 -18.37 -1.93
CA PHE A 144 -2.08 -17.75 -3.21
C PHE A 144 -0.81 -18.36 -3.82
N GLU A 145 -0.58 -18.12 -5.11
CA GLU A 145 0.55 -18.71 -5.81
C GLU A 145 1.85 -17.96 -5.50
N VAL A 146 2.86 -18.70 -5.01
CA VAL A 146 4.16 -18.15 -4.59
C VAL A 146 5.30 -18.84 -5.33
N ASP A 147 6.17 -18.07 -5.95
CA ASP A 147 7.48 -18.52 -6.41
C ASP A 147 8.46 -18.51 -5.23
N ARG A 148 8.56 -19.65 -4.54
CA ARG A 148 9.38 -19.79 -3.33
C ARG A 148 10.87 -19.59 -3.63
N GLU A 149 11.34 -20.11 -4.77
CA GLU A 149 12.75 -20.04 -5.17
C GLU A 149 13.19 -18.59 -5.41
N ALA A 150 12.29 -17.77 -5.93
CA ALA A 150 12.56 -16.36 -6.18
C ALA A 150 12.25 -15.46 -4.97
N LEU A 151 11.22 -15.79 -4.17
CA LEU A 151 10.79 -14.96 -3.04
C LEU A 151 11.74 -15.08 -1.84
N GLU A 152 12.22 -16.28 -1.51
CA GLU A 152 13.04 -16.50 -0.33
C GLU A 152 14.34 -15.66 -0.36
N PRO A 153 15.15 -15.66 -1.45
CA PRO A 153 16.32 -14.78 -1.54
C PRO A 153 15.98 -13.29 -1.49
N LEU A 154 14.84 -12.88 -2.08
CA LEU A 154 14.39 -11.49 -1.99
C LEU A 154 14.18 -11.09 -0.53
N LEU A 155 13.44 -11.89 0.23
CA LEU A 155 13.15 -11.61 1.64
C LEU A 155 14.42 -11.66 2.49
N GLU A 156 15.35 -12.61 2.25
CA GLU A 156 16.62 -12.72 2.99
C GLU A 156 17.56 -11.52 2.75
N SER A 157 17.48 -10.91 1.57
CA SER A 157 18.30 -9.74 1.22
C SER A 157 17.62 -8.40 1.48
N SER A 158 16.34 -8.40 1.87
CA SER A 158 15.57 -7.20 2.15
C SER A 158 15.64 -6.83 3.64
N SER A 159 15.50 -5.53 3.92
CA SER A 159 15.29 -5.01 5.27
C SER A 159 14.29 -3.86 5.18
N VAL A 160 13.09 -4.05 5.73
CA VAL A 160 12.08 -3.00 5.77
C VAL A 160 12.53 -1.80 6.62
N TYR A 161 13.41 -2.03 7.59
CA TYR A 161 14.00 -0.99 8.42
C TYR A 161 14.97 -0.13 7.63
N ASP A 162 15.85 -0.75 6.80
CA ASP A 162 16.75 -0.02 5.91
C ASP A 162 15.98 0.70 4.82
N ALA A 163 14.92 0.09 4.29
CA ALA A 163 14.05 0.72 3.31
C ALA A 163 13.36 1.98 3.88
N VAL A 164 12.84 1.92 5.11
CA VAL A 164 12.25 3.09 5.79
C VAL A 164 13.31 4.17 6.05
N ALA A 165 14.50 3.80 6.49
CA ALA A 165 15.60 4.74 6.70
C ALA A 165 16.09 5.36 5.37
N GLY A 166 15.94 4.64 4.27
CA GLY A 166 16.27 5.07 2.90
C GLY A 166 15.19 5.91 2.21
N LEU A 167 14.01 6.10 2.81
CA LEU A 167 12.98 6.97 2.23
C LEU A 167 13.53 8.39 2.04
N GLY A 168 13.29 8.96 0.87
CA GLY A 168 13.76 10.30 0.54
C GLY A 168 13.16 11.37 1.48
N PRO A 169 13.82 12.53 1.62
CA PRO A 169 13.38 13.61 2.51
C PRO A 169 12.03 14.23 2.07
N THR A 170 11.59 13.93 0.87
CA THR A 170 10.31 14.38 0.31
C THR A 170 9.20 13.33 0.42
N THR A 171 9.52 12.11 0.84
CA THR A 171 8.55 11.01 1.01
C THR A 171 8.03 11.00 2.45
N ALA A 172 6.77 11.34 2.63
CA ALA A 172 6.13 11.31 3.96
C ALA A 172 5.69 9.89 4.33
N LEU A 173 5.84 9.51 5.61
CA LEU A 173 5.45 8.19 6.11
C LEU A 173 4.34 8.30 7.16
N LEU A 174 3.24 7.56 6.95
CA LEU A 174 2.21 7.31 7.97
C LEU A 174 2.18 5.81 8.30
N LEU A 175 2.42 5.49 9.55
CA LEU A 175 2.29 4.14 10.10
C LEU A 175 1.00 4.05 10.93
N LEU A 176 0.19 3.03 10.67
CA LEU A 176 -1.01 2.70 11.43
C LEU A 176 -0.86 1.27 11.96
N HIS A 177 -1.02 1.06 13.29
CA HIS A 177 -0.92 -0.27 13.87
C HIS A 177 -1.92 -0.48 15.01
N ALA A 178 -2.55 -1.65 15.05
CA ALA A 178 -3.40 -2.06 16.16
C ALA A 178 -2.54 -2.68 17.27
N GLU A 179 -2.69 -2.21 18.51
CA GLU A 179 -1.93 -2.80 19.64
C GLU A 179 -2.32 -4.25 19.94
N GLY A 180 -3.53 -4.67 19.51
CA GLY A 180 -4.01 -6.05 19.60
C GLY A 180 -3.75 -6.90 18.36
N ASP A 181 -2.83 -6.49 17.45
CA ASP A 181 -2.46 -7.26 16.28
C ASP A 181 -1.80 -8.60 16.68
N GLU A 182 -2.47 -9.70 16.34
CA GLU A 182 -2.07 -11.06 16.70
C GLU A 182 -1.05 -11.69 15.74
N GLN A 183 -0.80 -11.05 14.60
CA GLN A 183 0.11 -11.55 13.56
C GLN A 183 1.45 -10.81 13.57
N ILE A 184 1.40 -9.49 13.75
CA ILE A 184 2.57 -8.62 13.71
C ILE A 184 2.54 -7.70 14.94
N SER A 185 3.58 -7.77 15.77
CA SER A 185 3.67 -6.88 16.93
C SER A 185 3.70 -5.41 16.49
N TYR A 186 2.92 -4.57 17.16
CA TYR A 186 2.93 -3.12 16.92
C TYR A 186 4.31 -2.47 17.20
N THR A 187 5.21 -3.16 17.93
CA THR A 187 6.58 -2.72 18.14
C THR A 187 7.35 -2.58 16.84
N VAL A 188 7.02 -3.38 15.80
CA VAL A 188 7.56 -3.23 14.45
C VAL A 188 7.31 -1.81 13.94
N SER A 189 6.07 -1.30 14.04
CA SER A 189 5.79 0.07 13.60
C SER A 189 6.46 1.14 14.47
N GLN A 190 6.70 0.87 15.75
CA GLN A 190 7.47 1.78 16.60
C GLN A 190 8.93 1.85 16.16
N GLU A 191 9.53 0.70 15.84
CA GLU A 191 10.91 0.61 15.35
C GLU A 191 11.05 1.24 13.95
N LEU A 192 10.12 0.98 13.03
CA LEU A 192 10.08 1.63 11.73
C LEU A 192 9.93 3.16 11.87
N PHE A 193 9.08 3.61 12.78
CA PHE A 193 8.93 5.03 13.07
C PHE A 193 10.24 5.64 13.61
N ALA A 194 10.95 4.92 14.47
CA ALA A 194 12.24 5.38 14.98
C ALA A 194 13.31 5.49 13.87
N ALA A 195 13.33 4.56 12.91
CA ALA A 195 14.28 4.54 11.79
C ALA A 195 13.96 5.59 10.70
N ALA A 196 12.69 5.96 10.52
CA ALA A 196 12.25 6.88 9.48
C ALA A 196 12.73 8.32 9.71
N HIS A 197 12.89 9.08 8.62
CA HIS A 197 13.10 10.54 8.64
C HIS A 197 11.76 11.31 8.63
N GLU A 198 11.79 12.57 9.00
CA GLU A 198 10.62 13.47 8.83
C GLU A 198 10.39 13.77 7.33
N PRO A 199 9.13 13.94 6.89
CA PRO A 199 7.90 13.98 7.71
C PRO A 199 7.33 12.58 7.97
N LYS A 200 7.08 12.24 9.23
CA LYS A 200 6.55 10.95 9.63
C LYS A 200 5.46 11.05 10.70
N ARG A 201 4.54 10.08 10.72
CA ARG A 201 3.51 9.94 11.75
C ARG A 201 3.31 8.47 12.11
N LEU A 202 3.06 8.21 13.38
CA LEU A 202 2.67 6.89 13.89
C LEU A 202 1.36 7.03 14.67
N LEU A 203 0.38 6.20 14.35
CA LEU A 203 -0.85 6.04 15.12
C LEU A 203 -0.95 4.59 15.60
N LEU A 204 -0.84 4.40 16.91
CA LEU A 204 -1.13 3.14 17.58
C LEU A 204 -2.56 3.20 18.11
N LEU A 205 -3.35 2.17 17.82
CA LEU A 205 -4.75 2.11 18.22
C LEU A 205 -4.93 1.01 19.25
N PRO A 206 -5.47 1.35 20.44
CA PRO A 206 -5.72 0.37 21.48
C PRO A 206 -6.64 -0.75 21.00
N GLY A 207 -6.27 -2.00 21.28
CA GLY A 207 -7.02 -3.19 20.84
C GLY A 207 -6.95 -3.42 19.33
N GLY A 208 -8.06 -3.88 18.75
CA GLY A 208 -8.11 -4.25 17.34
C GLY A 208 -7.45 -5.60 17.03
N HIS A 209 -7.33 -5.92 15.77
CA HIS A 209 -6.66 -7.12 15.23
C HIS A 209 -6.03 -6.79 13.87
N HIS A 210 -5.22 -7.70 13.33
CA HIS A 210 -4.40 -7.47 12.14
C HIS A 210 -5.13 -6.81 10.95
N ARG A 211 -6.39 -7.17 10.71
CA ARG A 211 -7.19 -6.66 9.57
C ARG A 211 -8.12 -5.50 9.92
N SER A 212 -8.24 -5.08 11.19
CA SER A 212 -9.26 -4.11 11.62
C SER A 212 -9.04 -2.72 11.05
N LEU A 213 -7.79 -2.24 11.01
CA LEU A 213 -7.49 -0.85 10.69
C LEU A 213 -7.71 -0.48 9.23
N GLN A 214 -7.47 -1.42 8.30
CA GLN A 214 -7.58 -1.14 6.88
C GLN A 214 -9.02 -0.82 6.42
N HIS A 215 -10.03 -1.29 7.19
CA HIS A 215 -11.45 -1.11 6.89
C HIS A 215 -12.13 -0.06 7.80
N ASP A 216 -11.42 0.46 8.81
CA ASP A 216 -11.92 1.51 9.67
C ASP A 216 -12.09 2.81 8.88
N LEU A 217 -13.32 3.37 8.88
CA LEU A 217 -13.67 4.53 8.06
C LEU A 217 -12.95 5.82 8.51
N GLU A 218 -12.68 5.97 9.81
CA GLU A 218 -11.97 7.13 10.35
C GLU A 218 -10.50 7.08 9.95
N LEU A 219 -9.87 5.89 10.04
CA LEU A 219 -8.48 5.70 9.63
C LEU A 219 -8.30 5.79 8.11
N GLN A 220 -9.31 5.34 7.35
CA GLN A 220 -9.33 5.59 5.92
C GLN A 220 -9.38 7.10 5.62
N ALA A 221 -10.19 7.88 6.35
CA ALA A 221 -10.23 9.33 6.19
C ALA A 221 -8.92 10.00 6.61
N VAL A 222 -8.27 9.53 7.69
CA VAL A 222 -6.92 9.98 8.11
C VAL A 222 -5.91 9.70 7.01
N SER A 223 -5.92 8.50 6.44
CA SER A 223 -5.02 8.10 5.35
C SER A 223 -5.19 8.99 4.12
N ARG A 224 -6.43 9.25 3.69
CA ARG A 224 -6.72 10.10 2.52
C ARG A 224 -6.29 11.56 2.75
N ARG A 225 -6.52 12.10 3.95
CA ARG A 225 -6.01 13.45 4.31
C ARG A 225 -4.50 13.51 4.28
N PHE A 226 -3.82 12.52 4.86
CA PHE A 226 -2.36 12.46 4.83
C PHE A 226 -1.83 12.42 3.38
N ILE A 227 -2.42 11.60 2.51
CA ILE A 227 -2.09 11.54 1.08
C ILE A 227 -2.31 12.92 0.43
N ALA A 228 -3.46 13.55 0.66
CA ALA A 228 -3.77 14.86 0.10
C ALA A 228 -2.78 15.95 0.58
N ASP A 229 -2.36 15.92 1.84
CA ASP A 229 -1.42 16.88 2.42
C ASP A 229 -0.02 16.79 1.81
N PHE A 230 0.45 15.57 1.51
CA PHE A 230 1.83 15.34 1.07
C PHE A 230 1.97 15.05 -0.43
N ALA A 231 0.98 14.42 -1.06
CA ALA A 231 0.97 14.15 -2.49
C ALA A 231 0.09 15.13 -3.28
N GLY A 232 -0.89 15.79 -2.65
CA GLY A 232 -1.73 16.79 -3.30
C GLY A 232 -0.92 17.97 -3.84
N ALA A 233 -1.34 18.52 -4.97
CA ALA A 233 -0.77 19.76 -5.48
C ALA A 233 -0.92 20.84 -4.40
N ARG A 234 0.20 21.39 -3.90
CA ARG A 234 0.15 22.57 -3.05
C ARG A 234 -0.59 23.64 -3.85
N LYS A 235 -1.75 24.10 -3.35
CA LYS A 235 -2.34 25.34 -3.86
C LYS A 235 -1.24 26.40 -3.73
N ARG A 236 -0.71 26.86 -4.87
CA ARG A 236 0.20 28.01 -4.86
C ARG A 236 -0.56 29.15 -4.20
N PRO A 237 0.05 29.86 -3.23
CA PRO A 237 -0.57 30.99 -2.58
C PRO A 237 -0.90 32.09 -3.58
#